data_92a08f29068cb8ed8418942fec4a8d6e
#
_entry.id   92a08f29068cb8ed8418942fec4a8d6e
#
_cell.length_a   1.000
_cell.length_b   1.000
_cell.length_c   1.000
_cell.angle_alpha   90.00
_cell.angle_beta   90.00
_cell.angle_gamma   90.00
#
_symmetry.space_group_name_H-M   'P 1'
#
loop_
_entity.id
_entity.type
_entity.pdbx_description
1 polymer ?
#
loop_
_entity_poly.entity_id
_entity_poly.type
_entity_poly.pdbx_seq_one_letter_code
_entity_poly.pdbx_strand_id
1 'polypeptide(L)'
;PAVLVSVLTTLVAFLPILFIQGNLEMMYEMAVVVIVCLLFSLLESMFMLPAHCASAKVLAPPATTSFYGRIRSGFDRGMRSLCERVYLPFVRWALGHRSVVLSSLAACFLLTAGLIGGGRIGFTILPSMNEDSFNIELAMKPGTNYDQLTAELKRIESVVWRVDSMLMERYREPSFIKLINMRTGTAFSGSETGSHAGSVVVFLRRLDQSEIGTDEIKACISKELGTIPSAYKFAIGAGHRFGAQVSISLFGYDMETLERASSEFQARLRELDALYNVIDNAQLGGQEVRVRLKPLAYSLGLTQQQVMGQVREAFYGSLAQRLQEGKDEVWFYVRYPDTDRRTMGDLVKMMIRTSNGVYPLGELCDLDLGRSVLSINHYNGRKEIRVDAYMEDASASVIPVMEEIEQHILPEILARYPDITYMQQGQMKDMRDEMQTIKSFYMIALFIIVMILVIYLRSTLQMSLVVLMIPVGCMSAIWGHWIEGVPLSMMTIWGMVALSGTIINDAVVFISRYNDCLKLSMKVDEAVVEAARSRFRPIILTSLTTTAGLFPLIREGSSDARFVLPMAITLGYGILFGTFFILTCFPVLIKTANRFKFFFRRLRHPDATPESAETAVKDMVQNTDFNE
;
A
#
# COMPACT_ATOMS: atom_id res chain seq x y z
N PRO A 1 21.59 22.26 -22.80
CA PRO A 1 20.90 21.09 -23.38
C PRO A 1 20.84 19.89 -22.40
N ALA A 2 21.96 19.49 -21.74
CA ALA A 2 21.99 18.35 -20.83
C ALA A 2 21.00 18.50 -19.66
N VAL A 3 20.91 19.67 -19.02
CA VAL A 3 20.00 19.95 -17.92
C VAL A 3 18.53 19.84 -18.36
N LEU A 4 18.21 20.37 -19.55
CA LEU A 4 16.86 20.28 -20.11
C LEU A 4 16.43 18.81 -20.31
N VAL A 5 17.29 18.00 -20.94
CA VAL A 5 17.02 16.57 -21.18
C VAL A 5 16.87 15.81 -19.89
N SER A 6 17.70 16.10 -18.91
CA SER A 6 17.70 15.50 -17.60
C SER A 6 16.39 15.78 -16.84
N VAL A 7 15.95 17.04 -16.78
CA VAL A 7 14.68 17.39 -16.13
C VAL A 7 13.50 16.81 -16.89
N LEU A 8 13.53 16.82 -18.24
CA LEU A 8 12.49 16.26 -19.07
C LEU A 8 12.35 14.75 -18.86
N THR A 9 13.45 14.00 -18.78
CA THR A 9 13.42 12.56 -18.51
C THR A 9 12.90 12.25 -17.11
N THR A 10 13.25 13.06 -16.11
CA THR A 10 12.72 12.94 -14.74
C THR A 10 11.21 13.24 -14.73
N LEU A 11 10.75 14.27 -15.43
CA LEU A 11 9.34 14.63 -15.53
C LEU A 11 8.52 13.49 -16.17
N VAL A 12 9.03 12.91 -17.26
CA VAL A 12 8.41 11.76 -17.92
C VAL A 12 8.35 10.54 -17.00
N ALA A 13 9.36 10.33 -16.15
CA ALA A 13 9.36 9.23 -15.18
C ALA A 13 8.24 9.36 -14.13
N PHE A 14 7.80 10.58 -13.79
CA PHE A 14 6.68 10.81 -12.86
C PHE A 14 5.30 10.75 -13.52
N LEU A 15 5.19 10.81 -14.87
CA LEU A 15 3.89 10.78 -15.55
C LEU A 15 3.03 9.54 -15.22
N PRO A 16 3.57 8.33 -15.07
CA PRO A 16 2.77 7.14 -14.73
C PRO A 16 1.96 7.31 -13.45
N ILE A 17 2.47 8.09 -12.49
CA ILE A 17 1.82 8.30 -11.19
C ILE A 17 0.53 9.13 -11.32
N LEU A 18 0.38 9.95 -12.38
CA LEU A 18 -0.83 10.72 -12.64
C LEU A 18 -2.04 9.86 -13.05
N PHE A 19 -1.83 8.61 -13.41
CA PHE A 19 -2.88 7.70 -13.89
C PHE A 19 -3.32 6.68 -12.84
N ILE A 20 -2.89 6.86 -11.58
CA ILE A 20 -3.34 6.03 -10.46
C ILE A 20 -4.81 6.31 -10.19
N GLN A 21 -5.59 5.26 -9.96
CA GLN A 21 -7.00 5.31 -9.60
C GLN A 21 -7.24 4.44 -8.37
N GLY A 22 -8.31 4.73 -7.61
CA GLY A 22 -8.71 3.92 -6.47
C GLY A 22 -8.17 4.43 -5.13
N ASN A 23 -7.88 3.50 -4.22
CA ASN A 23 -7.55 3.83 -2.82
C ASN A 23 -6.24 4.62 -2.63
N LEU A 24 -5.34 4.60 -3.62
CA LEU A 24 -4.08 5.34 -3.63
C LEU A 24 -4.12 6.62 -4.48
N GLU A 25 -5.32 7.13 -4.82
CA GLU A 25 -5.49 8.40 -5.55
C GLU A 25 -4.75 9.58 -4.90
N MET A 26 -4.52 9.53 -3.58
CA MET A 26 -3.68 10.53 -2.89
C MET A 26 -2.27 10.64 -3.48
N MET A 27 -1.75 9.61 -4.16
CA MET A 27 -0.45 9.66 -4.84
C MET A 27 -0.45 10.57 -6.06
N TYR A 28 -1.62 10.76 -6.70
CA TYR A 28 -1.79 11.74 -7.78
C TYR A 28 -1.40 13.15 -7.34
N GLU A 29 -1.84 13.59 -6.17
CA GLU A 29 -1.53 14.92 -5.64
C GLU A 29 -0.01 15.09 -5.44
N MET A 30 0.67 14.08 -4.91
CA MET A 30 2.12 14.09 -4.76
C MET A 30 2.84 14.20 -6.11
N ALA A 31 2.38 13.45 -7.12
CA ALA A 31 2.97 13.52 -8.46
C ALA A 31 2.78 14.88 -9.11
N VAL A 32 1.60 15.49 -8.99
CA VAL A 32 1.31 16.84 -9.50
C VAL A 32 2.26 17.86 -8.87
N VAL A 33 2.42 17.83 -7.54
CA VAL A 33 3.34 18.74 -6.83
C VAL A 33 4.78 18.59 -7.35
N VAL A 34 5.28 17.35 -7.48
CA VAL A 34 6.64 17.09 -7.97
C VAL A 34 6.81 17.58 -9.40
N ILE A 35 5.86 17.30 -10.30
CA ILE A 35 5.91 17.73 -11.70
C ILE A 35 5.93 19.26 -11.79
N VAL A 36 5.06 19.93 -11.04
CA VAL A 36 5.00 21.40 -11.00
C VAL A 36 6.31 21.98 -10.46
N CYS A 37 6.84 21.42 -9.36
CA CYS A 37 8.14 21.83 -8.81
C CYS A 37 9.28 21.66 -9.82
N LEU A 38 9.33 20.53 -10.55
CA LEU A 38 10.33 20.29 -11.58
C LEU A 38 10.23 21.27 -12.74
N LEU A 39 9.01 21.61 -13.17
CA LEU A 39 8.78 22.61 -14.23
C LEU A 39 9.25 24.01 -13.79
N PHE A 40 8.90 24.44 -12.58
CA PHE A 40 9.39 25.71 -12.04
C PHE A 40 10.91 25.71 -11.85
N SER A 41 11.49 24.63 -11.36
CA SER A 41 12.95 24.47 -11.24
C SER A 41 13.65 24.56 -12.60
N LEU A 42 13.04 24.01 -13.65
CA LEU A 42 13.57 24.15 -15.02
C LEU A 42 13.55 25.61 -15.48
N LEU A 43 12.43 26.31 -15.26
CA LEU A 43 12.32 27.74 -15.59
C LEU A 43 13.34 28.56 -14.81
N GLU A 44 13.49 28.31 -13.52
CA GLU A 44 14.48 28.99 -12.68
C GLU A 44 15.89 28.73 -13.18
N SER A 45 16.26 27.49 -13.46
CA SER A 45 17.62 27.14 -13.90
C SER A 45 17.97 27.71 -15.27
N MET A 46 16.97 27.93 -16.14
CA MET A 46 17.18 28.46 -17.49
C MET A 46 17.22 30.00 -17.55
N PHE A 47 16.38 30.66 -16.75
CA PHE A 47 16.19 32.10 -16.84
C PHE A 47 16.73 32.86 -15.62
N MET A 48 16.40 32.42 -14.40
CA MET A 48 16.73 33.16 -13.18
C MET A 48 18.16 32.89 -12.71
N LEU A 49 18.59 31.63 -12.70
CA LEU A 49 19.90 31.23 -12.19
C LEU A 49 21.06 31.89 -12.96
N PRO A 50 21.07 31.98 -14.31
CA PRO A 50 22.10 32.69 -15.04
C PRO A 50 22.17 34.20 -14.68
N ALA A 51 21.00 34.83 -14.50
CA ALA A 51 20.94 36.25 -14.11
C ALA A 51 21.50 36.48 -12.69
N HIS A 52 21.15 35.61 -11.73
CA HIS A 52 21.69 35.67 -10.37
C HIS A 52 23.20 35.39 -10.32
N CYS A 53 23.68 34.41 -11.09
CA CYS A 53 25.11 34.08 -11.16
C CYS A 53 25.95 35.17 -11.88
N ALA A 54 25.34 35.99 -12.73
CA ALA A 54 26.01 37.08 -13.42
C ALA A 54 26.29 38.29 -12.51
N SER A 55 25.79 38.31 -11.27
CA SER A 55 26.02 39.44 -10.35
C SER A 55 27.49 39.54 -9.95
N ALA A 56 28.02 40.79 -9.89
CA ALA A 56 29.44 41.08 -9.58
C ALA A 56 29.88 40.46 -8.22
N LYS A 57 28.95 40.35 -7.25
CA LYS A 57 29.23 39.73 -5.94
C LYS A 57 29.49 38.24 -6.01
N VAL A 58 28.82 37.53 -6.91
CA VAL A 58 28.97 36.07 -7.10
C VAL A 58 30.23 35.77 -7.92
N LEU A 59 30.56 36.63 -8.89
CA LEU A 59 31.75 36.50 -9.74
C LEU A 59 33.04 36.94 -9.03
N ALA A 60 32.93 37.74 -7.94
CA ALA A 60 34.09 38.15 -7.17
C ALA A 60 34.83 36.96 -6.54
N PRO A 61 36.16 36.93 -6.57
CA PRO A 61 36.90 35.87 -5.91
C PRO A 61 36.58 35.86 -4.41
N PRO A 62 36.37 34.65 -3.80
CA PRO A 62 35.98 34.55 -2.41
C PRO A 62 37.05 35.18 -1.51
N ALA A 63 36.64 36.07 -0.60
CA ALA A 63 37.52 36.64 0.41
C ALA A 63 38.03 35.53 1.33
N THR A 64 39.28 35.14 1.17
CA THR A 64 39.95 34.07 1.92
C THR A 64 40.10 34.36 3.43
N THR A 65 39.94 35.62 3.84
CA THR A 65 40.06 36.08 5.21
C THR A 65 38.79 35.93 6.04
N SER A 66 37.61 35.80 5.41
CA SER A 66 36.33 35.60 6.08
C SER A 66 36.21 34.20 6.67
N PHE A 67 35.49 34.04 7.79
CA PHE A 67 35.13 32.74 8.39
C PHE A 67 34.50 31.79 7.35
N TYR A 68 33.52 32.28 6.60
CA TYR A 68 32.89 31.55 5.50
C TYR A 68 33.88 31.16 4.39
N GLY A 69 34.83 32.07 4.05
CA GLY A 69 35.87 31.79 3.06
C GLY A 69 36.81 30.67 3.50
N ARG A 70 37.13 30.56 4.79
CA ARG A 70 37.95 29.47 5.34
C ARG A 70 37.23 28.14 5.31
N ILE A 71 35.92 28.08 5.72
CA ILE A 71 35.10 26.89 5.62
C ILE A 71 35.00 26.42 4.18
N ARG A 72 34.65 27.31 3.27
CA ARG A 72 34.53 27.00 1.83
C ARG A 72 35.85 26.50 1.26
N SER A 73 36.97 27.17 1.54
CA SER A 73 38.30 26.75 1.05
C SER A 73 38.76 25.46 1.68
N GLY A 74 38.38 25.18 2.93
CA GLY A 74 38.62 23.89 3.59
C GLY A 74 37.84 22.77 2.91
N PHE A 75 36.55 22.95 2.67
CA PHE A 75 35.70 22.00 1.97
C PHE A 75 36.18 21.75 0.53
N ASP A 76 36.52 22.81 -0.22
CA ASP A 76 37.01 22.72 -1.58
C ASP A 76 38.35 21.95 -1.65
N ARG A 77 39.26 22.17 -0.69
CA ARG A 77 40.52 21.41 -0.58
C ARG A 77 40.25 19.94 -0.22
N GLY A 78 39.35 19.66 0.72
CA GLY A 78 38.96 18.31 1.11
C GLY A 78 38.37 17.54 -0.07
N MET A 79 37.41 18.14 -0.78
CA MET A 79 36.77 17.53 -1.93
C MET A 79 37.74 17.29 -3.09
N ARG A 80 38.65 18.24 -3.35
CA ARG A 80 39.71 18.07 -4.36
C ARG A 80 40.67 16.97 -3.96
N SER A 81 41.09 16.92 -2.68
CA SER A 81 41.99 15.87 -2.18
C SER A 81 41.32 14.49 -2.28
N LEU A 82 40.03 14.36 -1.94
CA LEU A 82 39.26 13.12 -2.09
C LEU A 82 39.18 12.68 -3.56
N CYS A 83 38.91 13.62 -4.46
CA CYS A 83 38.87 13.35 -5.89
C CYS A 83 40.22 12.90 -6.42
N GLU A 84 41.32 13.65 -6.15
CA GLU A 84 42.62 13.40 -6.76
C GLU A 84 43.40 12.26 -6.10
N ARG A 85 43.30 12.09 -4.77
CA ARG A 85 44.05 11.08 -4.02
C ARG A 85 43.36 9.73 -3.87
N VAL A 86 42.03 9.71 -3.90
CA VAL A 86 41.27 8.46 -3.66
C VAL A 86 40.51 8.06 -4.92
N TYR A 87 39.65 8.94 -5.43
CA TYR A 87 38.70 8.60 -6.49
C TYR A 87 39.41 8.34 -7.85
N LEU A 88 40.22 9.26 -8.32
CA LEU A 88 40.88 9.10 -9.62
C LEU A 88 41.85 7.90 -9.69
N PRO A 89 42.68 7.61 -8.67
CA PRO A 89 43.47 6.38 -8.64
C PRO A 89 42.57 5.14 -8.69
N PHE A 90 41.44 5.12 -7.96
CA PHE A 90 40.48 4.04 -8.00
C PHE A 90 39.87 3.87 -9.40
N VAL A 91 39.40 4.95 -10.04
CA VAL A 91 38.86 4.89 -11.41
C VAL A 91 39.90 4.35 -12.41
N ARG A 92 41.16 4.80 -12.34
CA ARG A 92 42.25 4.28 -13.21
C ARG A 92 42.48 2.79 -12.98
N TRP A 93 42.48 2.35 -11.72
CA TRP A 93 42.58 0.94 -11.38
C TRP A 93 41.38 0.15 -11.93
N ALA A 94 40.17 0.64 -11.73
CA ALA A 94 38.92 0.04 -12.20
C ALA A 94 38.88 -0.10 -13.74
N LEU A 95 39.34 0.93 -14.46
CA LEU A 95 39.49 0.88 -15.93
C LEU A 95 40.51 -0.14 -16.41
N GLY A 96 41.53 -0.48 -15.59
CA GLY A 96 42.49 -1.56 -15.85
C GLY A 96 41.93 -2.96 -15.54
N HIS A 97 41.10 -3.06 -14.48
CA HIS A 97 40.56 -4.33 -13.97
C HIS A 97 39.03 -4.45 -14.20
N ARG A 98 38.59 -4.22 -15.43
CA ARG A 98 37.16 -4.15 -15.81
C ARG A 98 36.36 -5.39 -15.43
N SER A 99 36.95 -6.58 -15.62
CA SER A 99 36.31 -7.85 -15.27
C SER A 99 35.98 -7.93 -13.77
N VAL A 100 36.89 -7.44 -12.91
CA VAL A 100 36.66 -7.43 -11.46
C VAL A 100 35.45 -6.51 -11.11
N VAL A 101 35.39 -5.30 -11.68
CA VAL A 101 34.31 -4.36 -11.42
C VAL A 101 32.97 -4.89 -11.93
N LEU A 102 32.92 -5.45 -13.13
CA LEU A 102 31.72 -6.03 -13.70
C LEU A 102 31.23 -7.27 -12.94
N SER A 103 32.18 -8.15 -12.53
CA SER A 103 31.86 -9.32 -11.71
C SER A 103 31.35 -8.91 -10.31
N SER A 104 31.94 -7.86 -9.72
CA SER A 104 31.48 -7.28 -8.45
C SER A 104 30.07 -6.73 -8.58
N LEU A 105 29.76 -6.00 -9.65
CA LEU A 105 28.40 -5.50 -9.91
C LEU A 105 27.41 -6.67 -10.08
N ALA A 106 27.78 -7.71 -10.84
CA ALA A 106 26.94 -8.90 -10.99
C ALA A 106 26.74 -9.64 -9.66
N ALA A 107 27.78 -9.73 -8.82
CA ALA A 107 27.68 -10.31 -7.48
C ALA A 107 26.73 -9.51 -6.58
N CYS A 108 26.74 -8.17 -6.67
CA CYS A 108 25.78 -7.31 -5.97
C CYS A 108 24.32 -7.58 -6.39
N PHE A 109 24.07 -7.79 -7.69
CA PHE A 109 22.74 -8.17 -8.17
C PHE A 109 22.31 -9.54 -7.66
N LEU A 110 23.21 -10.54 -7.69
CA LEU A 110 22.92 -11.88 -7.17
C LEU A 110 22.65 -11.86 -5.66
N LEU A 111 23.41 -11.08 -4.92
CA LEU A 111 23.19 -10.88 -3.49
C LEU A 111 21.83 -10.24 -3.21
N THR A 112 21.45 -9.24 -4.00
CA THR A 112 20.13 -8.59 -3.89
C THR A 112 18.99 -9.57 -4.20
N ALA A 113 19.15 -10.39 -5.26
CA ALA A 113 18.19 -11.45 -5.58
C ALA A 113 18.10 -12.49 -4.45
N GLY A 114 19.25 -12.83 -3.83
CA GLY A 114 19.30 -13.71 -2.67
C GLY A 114 18.62 -13.13 -1.41
N LEU A 115 18.72 -11.81 -1.18
CA LEU A 115 18.03 -11.14 -0.07
C LEU A 115 16.50 -11.21 -0.23
N ILE A 116 16.00 -10.99 -1.44
CA ILE A 116 14.56 -11.07 -1.74
C ILE A 116 14.09 -12.53 -1.72
N GLY A 117 14.74 -13.40 -2.48
CA GLY A 117 14.35 -14.81 -2.60
C GLY A 117 14.54 -15.63 -1.31
N GLY A 118 15.47 -15.20 -0.45
CA GLY A 118 15.68 -15.78 0.88
C GLY A 118 14.73 -15.26 1.97
N GLY A 119 13.73 -14.43 1.63
CA GLY A 119 12.74 -13.90 2.57
C GLY A 119 13.30 -12.95 3.63
N ARG A 120 14.54 -12.44 3.44
CA ARG A 120 15.15 -11.49 4.39
C ARG A 120 14.54 -10.10 4.32
N ILE A 121 13.89 -9.79 3.20
CA ILE A 121 13.15 -8.55 2.98
C ILE A 121 11.73 -8.96 2.64
N GLY A 122 10.78 -8.65 3.53
CA GLY A 122 9.37 -8.90 3.32
C GLY A 122 8.77 -7.95 2.27
N PHE A 123 7.58 -8.28 1.79
CA PHE A 123 6.76 -7.39 0.99
C PHE A 123 5.40 -7.22 1.67
N THR A 124 5.05 -5.98 2.00
CA THR A 124 3.73 -5.60 2.49
C THR A 124 3.03 -4.74 1.43
N ILE A 125 1.70 -4.82 1.35
CA ILE A 125 0.97 -4.02 0.36
C ILE A 125 1.08 -2.54 0.73
N LEU A 126 0.74 -2.22 1.98
CA LEU A 126 0.86 -0.90 2.56
C LEU A 126 1.67 -0.97 3.85
N PRO A 127 2.45 0.05 4.18
CA PRO A 127 3.17 0.09 5.45
C PRO A 127 2.18 0.13 6.63
N SER A 128 2.54 -0.49 7.74
CA SER A 128 1.78 -0.40 8.99
C SER A 128 1.78 1.04 9.47
N MET A 129 0.60 1.55 9.80
CA MET A 129 0.41 2.90 10.32
C MET A 129 -0.07 2.81 11.77
N ASN A 130 0.46 3.66 12.63
CA ASN A 130 -0.13 3.81 13.95
C ASN A 130 -1.47 4.56 13.80
N GLU A 131 -2.53 3.95 14.24
CA GLU A 131 -3.85 4.55 14.23
C GLU A 131 -4.08 5.30 15.55
N ASP A 132 -4.71 6.48 15.49
CA ASP A 132 -5.10 7.23 16.69
C ASP A 132 -6.29 6.58 17.42
N SER A 133 -7.01 5.68 16.75
CA SER A 133 -8.11 4.92 17.32
C SER A 133 -8.40 3.66 16.53
N PHE A 134 -8.92 2.64 17.19
CA PHE A 134 -9.43 1.43 16.54
C PHE A 134 -10.73 0.98 17.20
N ASN A 135 -11.51 0.20 16.45
CA ASN A 135 -12.79 -0.35 16.91
C ASN A 135 -12.61 -1.81 17.33
N ILE A 136 -13.22 -2.18 18.45
CA ILE A 136 -13.49 -3.57 18.81
C ILE A 136 -14.97 -3.78 18.56
N GLU A 137 -15.30 -4.59 17.57
CA GLU A 137 -16.67 -4.76 17.10
C GLU A 137 -17.22 -6.12 17.51
N LEU A 138 -18.44 -6.12 18.03
CA LEU A 138 -19.10 -7.31 18.54
C LEU A 138 -20.52 -7.38 17.99
N ALA A 139 -20.87 -8.50 17.38
CA ALA A 139 -22.24 -8.90 17.12
C ALA A 139 -22.52 -10.23 17.81
N MET A 140 -23.48 -10.24 18.68
CA MET A 140 -24.02 -11.44 19.31
C MET A 140 -25.08 -12.07 18.40
N LYS A 141 -25.59 -13.25 18.75
CA LYS A 141 -26.69 -13.86 17.98
C LYS A 141 -27.90 -12.94 17.95
N PRO A 142 -28.55 -12.72 16.79
CA PRO A 142 -29.76 -11.92 16.71
C PRO A 142 -30.83 -12.42 17.71
N GLY A 143 -31.47 -11.47 18.40
CA GLY A 143 -32.39 -11.76 19.51
C GLY A 143 -31.75 -11.70 20.90
N THR A 144 -30.44 -11.49 21.00
CA THR A 144 -29.77 -11.23 22.27
C THR A 144 -30.28 -9.91 22.90
N ASN A 145 -30.49 -9.95 24.23
CA ASN A 145 -30.94 -8.79 24.96
C ASN A 145 -29.84 -7.71 25.05
N TYR A 146 -30.28 -6.45 25.04
CA TYR A 146 -29.43 -5.26 25.21
C TYR A 146 -28.53 -5.36 26.46
N ASP A 147 -29.05 -5.88 27.58
CA ASP A 147 -28.30 -6.00 28.82
C ASP A 147 -27.13 -7.00 28.70
N GLN A 148 -27.31 -8.10 27.95
CA GLN A 148 -26.26 -9.09 27.71
C GLN A 148 -25.17 -8.51 26.80
N LEU A 149 -25.55 -7.79 25.74
CA LEU A 149 -24.59 -7.09 24.89
C LEU A 149 -23.78 -6.08 25.70
N THR A 150 -24.47 -5.26 26.49
CA THR A 150 -23.83 -4.22 27.31
C THR A 150 -22.87 -4.82 28.35
N ALA A 151 -23.22 -5.96 28.94
CA ALA A 151 -22.35 -6.68 29.88
C ALA A 151 -21.06 -7.16 29.19
N GLU A 152 -21.15 -7.71 27.97
CA GLU A 152 -19.97 -8.13 27.21
C GLU A 152 -19.11 -6.94 26.74
N LEU A 153 -19.73 -5.83 26.29
CA LEU A 153 -18.98 -4.63 25.94
C LEU A 153 -18.22 -4.06 27.14
N LYS A 154 -18.83 -4.05 28.35
CA LYS A 154 -18.15 -3.66 29.58
C LYS A 154 -17.03 -4.61 29.97
N ARG A 155 -17.18 -5.92 29.72
CA ARG A 155 -16.11 -6.90 29.89
C ARG A 155 -14.92 -6.57 28.96
N ILE A 156 -15.20 -6.29 27.69
CA ILE A 156 -14.20 -5.87 26.71
C ILE A 156 -13.49 -4.60 27.19
N GLU A 157 -14.21 -3.58 27.59
CA GLU A 157 -13.66 -2.35 28.14
C GLU A 157 -12.72 -2.61 29.32
N SER A 158 -13.12 -3.47 30.28
CA SER A 158 -12.29 -3.83 31.42
C SER A 158 -10.99 -4.54 31.04
N VAL A 159 -11.04 -5.39 30.01
CA VAL A 159 -9.85 -6.06 29.47
C VAL A 159 -8.93 -5.06 28.81
N VAL A 160 -9.45 -4.13 28.05
CA VAL A 160 -8.68 -3.06 27.37
C VAL A 160 -7.90 -2.24 28.40
N TRP A 161 -8.53 -1.82 29.49
CA TRP A 161 -7.85 -1.10 30.60
C TRP A 161 -6.81 -1.97 31.33
N ARG A 162 -7.06 -3.26 31.50
CA ARG A 162 -6.10 -4.19 32.08
C ARG A 162 -4.85 -4.33 31.21
N VAL A 163 -5.04 -4.49 29.90
CA VAL A 163 -3.93 -4.55 28.94
C VAL A 163 -3.14 -3.24 28.95
N ASP A 164 -3.79 -2.09 28.99
CA ASP A 164 -3.11 -0.80 29.11
C ASP A 164 -2.21 -0.76 30.35
N SER A 165 -2.74 -1.19 31.51
CA SER A 165 -1.96 -1.26 32.75
C SER A 165 -0.74 -2.19 32.67
N MET A 166 -0.88 -3.36 32.01
CA MET A 166 0.23 -4.29 31.76
C MET A 166 1.29 -3.69 30.83
N LEU A 167 0.86 -2.99 29.80
CA LEU A 167 1.76 -2.36 28.83
C LEU A 167 2.49 -1.16 29.47
N MET A 168 1.80 -0.34 30.27
CA MET A 168 2.43 0.75 31.04
C MET A 168 3.57 0.23 31.94
N GLU A 169 3.37 -0.89 32.64
CA GLU A 169 4.38 -1.50 33.49
C GLU A 169 5.55 -2.05 32.67
N ARG A 170 5.24 -2.73 31.56
CA ARG A 170 6.24 -3.37 30.68
C ARG A 170 7.16 -2.37 30.00
N TYR A 171 6.60 -1.30 29.42
CA TYR A 171 7.33 -0.29 28.65
C TYR A 171 7.73 0.93 29.48
N ARG A 172 7.28 1.02 30.75
CA ARG A 172 7.51 2.16 31.65
C ARG A 172 7.07 3.50 31.02
N GLU A 173 6.00 3.44 30.25
CA GLU A 173 5.40 4.60 29.61
C GLU A 173 4.06 4.97 30.25
N PRO A 174 3.56 6.22 30.10
CA PRO A 174 2.22 6.59 30.54
C PRO A 174 1.16 5.85 29.72
N SER A 175 -0.10 5.84 30.19
CA SER A 175 -1.23 5.18 29.54
C SER A 175 -1.24 5.39 28.02
N PHE A 176 -1.36 4.30 27.30
CA PHE A 176 -1.48 4.30 25.82
C PHE A 176 -2.89 4.65 25.39
N ILE A 177 -3.88 4.44 26.26
CA ILE A 177 -5.29 4.69 25.99
C ILE A 177 -5.68 6.05 26.53
N LYS A 178 -6.23 6.89 25.67
CA LYS A 178 -6.73 8.22 26.01
C LYS A 178 -8.18 8.19 26.45
N LEU A 179 -9.02 7.42 25.75
CA LEU A 179 -10.46 7.36 25.95
C LEU A 179 -11.02 6.07 25.35
N ILE A 180 -12.02 5.51 26.00
CA ILE A 180 -12.83 4.43 25.46
C ILE A 180 -14.25 4.94 25.29
N ASN A 181 -14.84 4.70 24.12
CA ASN A 181 -16.23 5.04 23.83
C ASN A 181 -16.99 3.77 23.43
N MET A 182 -18.02 3.44 24.21
CA MET A 182 -18.89 2.30 23.96
C MET A 182 -20.11 2.72 23.14
N ARG A 183 -20.38 2.00 22.05
CA ARG A 183 -21.53 2.23 21.18
C ARG A 183 -22.36 0.96 21.10
N THR A 184 -23.67 1.10 21.18
CA THR A 184 -24.63 0.01 21.04
C THR A 184 -25.59 0.30 19.89
N GLY A 185 -26.16 -0.74 19.31
CA GLY A 185 -27.10 -0.63 18.20
C GLY A 185 -26.50 -0.82 16.81
N THR A 186 -25.17 -0.69 16.66
CA THR A 186 -24.50 -0.85 15.36
C THR A 186 -23.08 -1.40 15.55
N ALA A 187 -22.64 -2.27 14.64
CA ALA A 187 -21.27 -2.78 14.53
C ALA A 187 -20.92 -3.05 13.06
N PHE A 188 -19.64 -3.31 12.76
CA PHE A 188 -19.11 -3.66 11.44
C PHE A 188 -19.52 -2.65 10.36
N SER A 189 -19.26 -1.35 10.64
CA SER A 189 -19.58 -0.24 9.73
C SER A 189 -21.08 -0.17 9.35
N GLY A 190 -21.96 -0.63 10.27
CA GLY A 190 -23.40 -0.62 10.08
C GLY A 190 -23.97 -1.85 9.38
N SER A 191 -23.14 -2.85 9.05
CA SER A 191 -23.64 -4.13 8.51
C SER A 191 -24.40 -4.93 9.55
N GLU A 192 -24.08 -4.80 10.84
CA GLU A 192 -24.82 -5.40 11.93
C GLU A 192 -25.55 -4.30 12.72
N THR A 193 -26.88 -4.39 12.79
CA THR A 193 -27.74 -3.38 13.45
C THR A 193 -28.76 -4.04 14.37
N GLY A 194 -29.01 -3.41 15.54
CA GLY A 194 -29.99 -3.88 16.52
C GLY A 194 -29.41 -4.07 17.92
N SER A 195 -30.25 -4.60 18.85
CA SER A 195 -29.89 -4.78 20.26
C SER A 195 -28.74 -5.78 20.50
N HIS A 196 -28.37 -6.55 19.48
CA HIS A 196 -27.31 -7.58 19.53
C HIS A 196 -25.95 -7.09 19.01
N ALA A 197 -25.89 -5.86 18.46
CA ALA A 197 -24.67 -5.30 17.85
C ALA A 197 -24.14 -4.11 18.64
N GLY A 198 -22.82 -4.02 18.78
CA GLY A 198 -22.17 -2.90 19.43
C GLY A 198 -20.67 -2.88 19.21
N SER A 199 -20.03 -1.77 19.55
CA SER A 199 -18.60 -1.58 19.41
C SER A 199 -18.00 -0.82 20.60
N VAL A 200 -16.72 -1.08 20.85
CA VAL A 200 -15.87 -0.33 21.78
C VAL A 200 -14.82 0.39 20.94
N VAL A 201 -14.89 1.70 20.87
CA VAL A 201 -13.91 2.55 20.17
C VAL A 201 -12.82 2.93 21.16
N VAL A 202 -11.62 2.49 20.91
CA VAL A 202 -10.43 2.77 21.74
C VAL A 202 -9.65 3.90 21.08
N PHE A 203 -9.55 5.04 21.76
CA PHE A 203 -8.74 6.17 21.34
C PHE A 203 -7.38 6.09 22.02
N LEU A 204 -6.33 6.11 21.24
CA LEU A 204 -4.95 6.07 21.71
C LEU A 204 -4.39 7.48 21.87
N ARG A 205 -3.36 7.60 22.74
CA ARG A 205 -2.47 8.75 22.65
C ARG A 205 -1.61 8.64 21.39
N ARG A 206 -0.97 9.72 20.98
CA ARG A 206 0.01 9.65 19.88
C ARG A 206 1.17 8.73 20.27
N LEU A 207 1.40 7.72 19.43
CA LEU A 207 2.44 6.70 19.64
C LEU A 207 3.74 7.00 18.87
N ASP A 208 3.91 8.24 18.39
CA ASP A 208 5.03 8.64 17.53
C ASP A 208 6.42 8.41 18.16
N GLN A 209 6.49 8.47 19.48
CA GLN A 209 7.73 8.29 20.26
C GLN A 209 7.69 7.03 21.13
N SER A 210 6.70 6.18 20.98
CA SER A 210 6.55 4.96 21.76
C SER A 210 7.28 3.79 21.11
N GLU A 211 7.81 2.88 21.93
CA GLU A 211 8.40 1.64 21.44
C GLU A 211 7.36 0.66 20.92
N ILE A 212 6.08 0.84 21.29
CA ILE A 212 4.96 -0.02 20.89
C ILE A 212 4.12 0.63 19.81
N GLY A 213 3.69 -0.18 18.83
CA GLY A 213 2.73 0.24 17.78
C GLY A 213 1.29 -0.17 18.09
N THR A 214 0.34 0.41 17.35
CA THR A 214 -1.09 0.11 17.49
C THR A 214 -1.40 -1.37 17.29
N ASP A 215 -0.72 -2.04 16.35
CA ASP A 215 -0.96 -3.45 16.04
C ASP A 215 -0.55 -4.38 17.19
N GLU A 216 0.53 -4.07 17.90
CA GLU A 216 0.95 -4.81 19.08
C GLU A 216 -0.05 -4.64 20.24
N ILE A 217 -0.62 -3.44 20.42
CA ILE A 217 -1.69 -3.19 21.41
C ILE A 217 -2.93 -4.05 21.07
N LYS A 218 -3.35 -4.07 19.79
CA LYS A 218 -4.45 -4.90 19.31
C LYS A 218 -4.20 -6.38 19.57
N ALA A 219 -2.99 -6.87 19.26
CA ALA A 219 -2.58 -8.25 19.50
C ALA A 219 -2.62 -8.63 20.99
N CYS A 220 -2.13 -7.77 21.88
CA CYS A 220 -2.21 -7.98 23.33
C CYS A 220 -3.65 -8.03 23.82
N ILE A 221 -4.52 -7.14 23.33
CA ILE A 221 -5.95 -7.14 23.66
C ILE A 221 -6.62 -8.42 23.14
N SER A 222 -6.34 -8.83 21.91
CA SER A 222 -6.86 -10.06 21.33
C SER A 222 -6.50 -11.30 22.15
N LYS A 223 -5.24 -11.38 22.57
CA LYS A 223 -4.72 -12.49 23.38
C LYS A 223 -5.37 -12.56 24.76
N GLU A 224 -5.52 -11.41 25.44
CA GLU A 224 -6.12 -11.34 26.78
C GLU A 224 -7.63 -11.56 26.75
N LEU A 225 -8.31 -11.11 25.69
CA LEU A 225 -9.75 -11.29 25.52
C LEU A 225 -10.12 -12.74 25.23
N GLY A 226 -9.28 -13.43 24.47
CA GLY A 226 -9.53 -14.80 24.02
C GLY A 226 -10.79 -14.91 23.14
N THR A 227 -11.35 -16.11 23.08
CA THR A 227 -12.62 -16.33 22.36
C THR A 227 -13.80 -15.85 23.19
N ILE A 228 -14.79 -15.21 22.54
CA ILE A 228 -16.08 -14.83 23.15
C ILE A 228 -17.14 -15.83 22.69
N PRO A 229 -17.51 -16.82 23.51
CA PRO A 229 -18.41 -17.91 23.08
C PRO A 229 -19.80 -17.45 22.67
N SER A 230 -20.25 -16.31 23.21
CA SER A 230 -21.56 -15.70 22.92
C SER A 230 -21.54 -14.87 21.63
N ALA A 231 -20.36 -14.52 21.10
CA ALA A 231 -20.24 -13.75 19.88
C ALA A 231 -20.58 -14.60 18.65
N TYR A 232 -21.40 -14.03 17.80
CA TYR A 232 -21.60 -14.51 16.43
C TYR A 232 -20.48 -14.00 15.51
N LYS A 233 -20.16 -12.72 15.64
CA LYS A 233 -19.11 -12.04 14.89
C LYS A 233 -18.31 -11.13 15.83
N PHE A 234 -17.01 -11.20 15.75
CA PHE A 234 -16.12 -10.42 16.60
C PHE A 234 -14.88 -10.02 15.80
N ALA A 235 -14.45 -8.76 15.93
CA ALA A 235 -13.22 -8.28 15.32
C ALA A 235 -12.60 -7.14 16.11
N ILE A 236 -11.27 -7.08 16.11
CA ILE A 236 -10.47 -5.98 16.68
C ILE A 236 -9.79 -5.24 15.55
N GLY A 237 -10.07 -3.93 15.41
CA GLY A 237 -9.49 -3.11 14.36
C GLY A 237 -10.01 -3.44 12.95
N ALA A 238 -11.18 -4.05 12.83
CA ALA A 238 -11.83 -4.25 11.54
C ALA A 238 -12.26 -2.91 10.92
N GLY A 239 -12.23 -2.84 9.58
CA GLY A 239 -12.62 -1.62 8.87
C GLY A 239 -11.45 -0.66 8.60
N HIS A 240 -10.23 -1.17 8.43
CA HIS A 240 -9.10 -0.36 7.97
C HIS A 240 -9.45 0.43 6.71
N ARG A 241 -8.97 1.67 6.63
CA ARG A 241 -9.22 2.60 5.52
C ARG A 241 -8.93 2.00 4.13
N PHE A 242 -8.01 1.05 4.06
CA PHE A 242 -7.56 0.41 2.82
C PHE A 242 -8.09 -1.02 2.64
N GLY A 243 -9.06 -1.47 3.46
CA GLY A 243 -9.58 -2.84 3.41
C GLY A 243 -8.69 -3.89 4.08
N ALA A 244 -9.12 -5.15 4.05
CA ALA A 244 -8.35 -6.27 4.59
C ALA A 244 -7.20 -6.67 3.66
N GLN A 245 -6.09 -7.17 4.26
CA GLN A 245 -4.94 -7.67 3.49
C GLN A 245 -5.33 -8.93 2.70
N VAL A 246 -6.10 -9.82 3.32
CA VAL A 246 -6.68 -10.99 2.67
C VAL A 246 -8.18 -10.77 2.56
N SER A 247 -8.69 -10.68 1.34
CA SER A 247 -10.11 -10.49 1.07
C SER A 247 -10.49 -11.28 -0.17
N ILE A 248 -11.43 -12.23 0.00
CA ILE A 248 -11.85 -13.13 -1.07
C ILE A 248 -13.36 -13.17 -1.11
N SER A 249 -13.94 -12.81 -2.25
CA SER A 249 -15.36 -12.96 -2.52
C SER A 249 -15.64 -14.30 -3.16
N LEU A 250 -16.57 -15.04 -2.58
CA LEU A 250 -17.15 -16.25 -3.17
C LEU A 250 -18.48 -15.90 -3.84
N PHE A 251 -18.72 -16.44 -5.02
CA PHE A 251 -19.91 -16.18 -5.81
C PHE A 251 -20.66 -17.46 -6.16
N GLY A 252 -21.97 -17.43 -6.00
CA GLY A 252 -22.84 -18.56 -6.31
C GLY A 252 -24.26 -18.10 -6.67
N TYR A 253 -25.07 -19.03 -7.18
CA TYR A 253 -26.49 -18.77 -7.44
C TYR A 253 -27.37 -19.19 -6.28
N ASP A 254 -27.00 -20.28 -5.60
CA ASP A 254 -27.70 -20.77 -4.42
C ASP A 254 -27.07 -20.23 -3.13
N MET A 255 -27.89 -19.60 -2.26
CA MET A 255 -27.41 -18.97 -1.04
C MET A 255 -26.98 -19.98 0.02
N GLU A 256 -27.68 -21.10 0.13
CA GLU A 256 -27.38 -22.13 1.13
C GLU A 256 -26.04 -22.81 0.84
N THR A 257 -25.78 -23.10 -0.42
CA THR A 257 -24.50 -23.65 -0.88
C THR A 257 -23.36 -22.65 -0.68
N LEU A 258 -23.62 -21.36 -0.96
CA LEU A 258 -22.65 -20.30 -0.78
C LEU A 258 -22.29 -20.07 0.70
N GLU A 259 -23.26 -20.09 1.61
CA GLU A 259 -23.06 -20.00 3.06
C GLU A 259 -22.24 -21.19 3.59
N ARG A 260 -22.53 -22.42 3.14
CA ARG A 260 -21.76 -23.62 3.52
C ARG A 260 -20.32 -23.52 3.06
N ALA A 261 -20.09 -23.16 1.82
CA ALA A 261 -18.73 -22.98 1.28
C ALA A 261 -17.97 -21.86 1.99
N SER A 262 -18.62 -20.73 2.28
CA SER A 262 -18.02 -19.63 3.03
C SER A 262 -17.63 -20.05 4.45
N SER A 263 -18.50 -20.78 5.13
CA SER A 263 -18.25 -21.28 6.49
C SER A 263 -17.06 -22.24 6.54
N GLU A 264 -16.97 -23.15 5.56
CA GLU A 264 -15.85 -24.06 5.43
C GLU A 264 -14.55 -23.34 5.08
N PHE A 265 -14.60 -22.39 4.15
CA PHE A 265 -13.47 -21.54 3.79
C PHE A 265 -12.96 -20.75 5.00
N GLN A 266 -13.84 -20.11 5.78
CA GLN A 266 -13.46 -19.41 7.00
C GLN A 266 -12.83 -20.36 8.04
N ALA A 267 -13.35 -21.59 8.18
CA ALA A 267 -12.76 -22.58 9.09
C ALA A 267 -11.31 -22.89 8.72
N ARG A 268 -11.05 -23.10 7.42
CA ARG A 268 -9.69 -23.36 6.91
C ARG A 268 -8.77 -22.14 7.07
N LEU A 269 -9.27 -20.92 6.88
CA LEU A 269 -8.47 -19.71 7.10
C LEU A 269 -8.09 -19.54 8.58
N ARG A 270 -8.96 -19.92 9.52
CA ARG A 270 -8.66 -19.88 10.97
C ARG A 270 -7.61 -20.88 11.42
N GLU A 271 -7.28 -21.90 10.61
CA GLU A 271 -6.19 -22.84 10.86
C GLU A 271 -4.82 -22.25 10.54
N LEU A 272 -4.76 -21.12 9.82
CA LEU A 272 -3.52 -20.43 9.48
C LEU A 272 -3.11 -19.50 10.64
N ASP A 273 -2.05 -19.82 11.36
CA ASP A 273 -1.52 -19.03 12.48
C ASP A 273 -1.16 -17.58 12.11
N ALA A 274 -0.93 -17.32 10.81
CA ALA A 274 -0.60 -16.00 10.31
C ALA A 274 -1.80 -15.05 10.21
N LEU A 275 -3.03 -15.56 10.37
CA LEU A 275 -4.26 -14.81 10.18
C LEU A 275 -5.06 -14.67 11.48
N TYR A 276 -5.66 -13.50 11.66
CA TYR A 276 -6.63 -13.25 12.71
C TYR A 276 -7.85 -12.51 12.15
N ASN A 277 -8.93 -12.36 12.96
CA ASN A 277 -10.16 -11.67 12.55
C ASN A 277 -10.76 -12.18 11.23
N VAL A 278 -10.88 -13.49 11.07
CA VAL A 278 -11.54 -14.07 9.88
C VAL A 278 -13.05 -13.85 10.01
N ILE A 279 -13.58 -12.93 9.20
CA ILE A 279 -14.98 -12.48 9.21
C ILE A 279 -15.55 -12.47 7.80
N ASP A 280 -16.87 -12.56 7.69
CA ASP A 280 -17.57 -12.39 6.42
C ASP A 280 -18.48 -11.14 6.44
N ASN A 281 -19.01 -10.78 5.27
CA ASN A 281 -20.01 -9.73 5.12
C ASN A 281 -21.46 -10.24 5.14
N ALA A 282 -21.66 -11.54 5.36
CA ALA A 282 -23.00 -12.10 5.50
C ALA A 282 -23.64 -11.65 6.82
N GLN A 283 -24.93 -11.33 6.77
CA GLN A 283 -25.71 -10.91 7.93
C GLN A 283 -26.58 -12.08 8.40
N LEU A 284 -26.40 -12.47 9.65
CA LEU A 284 -27.25 -13.48 10.25
C LEU A 284 -28.62 -12.88 10.57
N GLY A 285 -29.64 -13.35 9.86
CA GLY A 285 -31.01 -12.95 10.14
C GLY A 285 -31.50 -13.46 11.48
N GLY A 286 -32.45 -12.73 12.08
CA GLY A 286 -33.16 -13.17 13.27
C GLY A 286 -33.94 -14.45 13.02
N GLN A 287 -34.29 -15.15 14.09
CA GLN A 287 -35.25 -16.24 13.98
C GLN A 287 -36.60 -15.70 13.53
N GLU A 288 -37.17 -16.30 12.50
CA GLU A 288 -38.50 -15.99 12.01
C GLU A 288 -39.42 -17.21 12.10
N VAL A 289 -40.66 -16.96 12.36
CA VAL A 289 -41.71 -17.97 12.32
C VAL A 289 -42.46 -17.83 11.00
N ARG A 290 -42.29 -18.81 10.13
CA ARG A 290 -43.04 -18.90 8.87
C ARG A 290 -44.36 -19.53 9.12
N VAL A 291 -45.43 -18.79 8.81
CA VAL A 291 -46.81 -19.22 9.08
C VAL A 291 -47.45 -19.67 7.76
N ARG A 292 -47.87 -20.90 7.67
CA ARG A 292 -48.67 -21.43 6.56
C ARG A 292 -50.03 -21.84 7.02
N LEU A 293 -51.09 -21.38 6.30
CA LEU A 293 -52.47 -21.75 6.63
C LEU A 293 -52.75 -23.22 6.33
N LYS A 294 -53.41 -23.89 7.28
CA LYS A 294 -53.96 -25.21 7.10
C LYS A 294 -55.28 -25.18 6.32
N PRO A 295 -55.72 -26.30 5.72
CA PRO A 295 -57.02 -26.36 5.03
C PRO A 295 -58.20 -25.88 5.85
N LEU A 296 -58.20 -26.13 7.16
CA LEU A 296 -59.23 -25.65 8.09
C LEU A 296 -59.37 -24.11 8.08
N ALA A 297 -58.25 -23.39 8.06
CA ALA A 297 -58.29 -21.92 8.02
C ALA A 297 -58.96 -21.40 6.75
N TYR A 298 -58.65 -22.03 5.59
CA TYR A 298 -59.32 -21.68 4.32
C TYR A 298 -60.80 -21.99 4.34
N SER A 299 -61.22 -23.14 4.94
CA SER A 299 -62.63 -23.49 5.09
C SER A 299 -63.41 -22.51 5.98
N LEU A 300 -62.73 -21.85 6.92
CA LEU A 300 -63.29 -20.80 7.78
C LEU A 300 -63.24 -19.42 7.11
N GLY A 301 -62.82 -19.34 5.84
CA GLY A 301 -62.76 -18.07 5.09
C GLY A 301 -61.62 -17.12 5.52
N LEU A 302 -60.59 -17.63 6.21
CA LEU A 302 -59.47 -16.85 6.66
C LEU A 302 -58.45 -16.66 5.56
N THR A 303 -57.92 -15.44 5.48
CA THR A 303 -56.75 -15.12 4.68
C THR A 303 -55.48 -15.04 5.54
N GLN A 304 -54.34 -15.26 4.96
CA GLN A 304 -53.07 -15.13 5.65
C GLN A 304 -52.88 -13.75 6.27
N GLN A 305 -53.34 -12.69 5.58
CA GLN A 305 -53.28 -11.31 6.07
C GLN A 305 -54.11 -11.11 7.33
N GLN A 306 -55.31 -11.67 7.40
CA GLN A 306 -56.19 -11.58 8.58
C GLN A 306 -55.61 -12.27 9.79
N VAL A 307 -55.02 -13.48 9.61
CA VAL A 307 -54.37 -14.22 10.68
C VAL A 307 -53.12 -13.49 11.15
N MET A 308 -52.26 -13.09 10.23
CA MET A 308 -51.02 -12.37 10.58
C MET A 308 -51.29 -10.99 11.17
N GLY A 309 -52.34 -10.32 10.76
CA GLY A 309 -52.79 -9.06 11.38
C GLY A 309 -53.08 -9.24 12.88
N GLN A 310 -53.88 -10.26 13.25
CA GLN A 310 -54.18 -10.56 14.66
C GLN A 310 -52.92 -10.98 15.45
N VAL A 311 -52.04 -11.78 14.85
CA VAL A 311 -50.76 -12.17 15.49
C VAL A 311 -49.89 -10.95 15.75
N ARG A 312 -49.78 -10.05 14.77
CA ARG A 312 -49.03 -8.80 14.92
C ARG A 312 -49.57 -7.89 15.99
N GLU A 313 -50.90 -7.69 16.01
CA GLU A 313 -51.58 -6.87 17.02
C GLU A 313 -51.39 -7.43 18.44
N ALA A 314 -51.45 -8.74 18.61
CA ALA A 314 -51.27 -9.36 19.91
C ALA A 314 -49.81 -9.30 20.41
N PHE A 315 -48.83 -9.63 19.57
CA PHE A 315 -47.45 -9.73 19.98
C PHE A 315 -46.69 -8.40 19.90
N TYR A 316 -46.84 -7.65 18.82
CA TYR A 316 -46.18 -6.36 18.63
C TYR A 316 -46.99 -5.23 19.24
N GLY A 317 -48.30 -5.25 19.04
CA GLY A 317 -49.25 -4.27 19.50
C GLY A 317 -49.92 -3.51 18.36
N SER A 318 -51.11 -3.01 18.67
CA SER A 318 -51.88 -2.10 17.83
C SER A 318 -51.91 -0.71 18.45
N LEU A 319 -51.64 0.31 17.65
CA LEU A 319 -51.75 1.71 18.08
C LEU A 319 -53.20 2.08 18.15
N ALA A 320 -53.74 2.14 19.38
CA ALA A 320 -55.15 2.46 19.63
C ALA A 320 -55.44 3.95 19.51
N GLN A 321 -54.55 4.81 20.02
CA GLN A 321 -54.76 6.26 20.04
C GLN A 321 -53.44 7.01 20.09
N ARG A 322 -53.45 8.22 19.53
CA ARG A 322 -52.38 9.21 19.70
C ARG A 322 -52.99 10.44 20.38
N LEU A 323 -52.30 10.94 21.38
CA LEU A 323 -52.68 12.18 22.06
C LEU A 323 -51.50 13.14 22.03
N GLN A 324 -51.78 14.41 21.79
CA GLN A 324 -50.80 15.46 21.94
C GLN A 324 -50.92 16.02 23.37
N GLU A 325 -49.87 15.90 24.17
CA GLU A 325 -49.77 16.45 25.51
C GLU A 325 -48.65 17.51 25.56
N GLY A 326 -49.04 18.77 25.42
CA GLY A 326 -48.08 19.86 25.29
C GLY A 326 -47.21 19.74 24.02
N LYS A 327 -45.92 19.47 24.18
CA LYS A 327 -44.98 19.28 23.08
C LYS A 327 -44.75 17.81 22.73
N ASP A 328 -45.24 16.88 23.55
CA ASP A 328 -45.00 15.46 23.42
C ASP A 328 -46.20 14.74 22.81
N GLU A 329 -45.96 13.78 21.92
CA GLU A 329 -46.96 12.89 21.34
C GLU A 329 -46.98 11.58 22.14
N VAL A 330 -48.11 11.31 22.82
CA VAL A 330 -48.29 10.09 23.60
C VAL A 330 -49.02 9.04 22.78
N TRP A 331 -48.46 7.88 22.68
CA TRP A 331 -48.99 6.77 21.88
C TRP A 331 -49.50 5.66 22.79
N PHE A 332 -50.75 5.26 22.62
CA PHE A 332 -51.38 4.16 23.34
C PHE A 332 -51.34 2.90 22.51
N TYR A 333 -50.45 1.95 22.91
CA TYR A 333 -50.35 0.64 22.31
C TYR A 333 -51.09 -0.41 23.14
N VAL A 334 -51.91 -1.23 22.48
CA VAL A 334 -52.59 -2.39 23.08
C VAL A 334 -51.93 -3.66 22.55
N ARG A 335 -51.45 -4.50 23.44
CA ARG A 335 -50.83 -5.76 23.13
C ARG A 335 -51.02 -6.77 24.26
N TYR A 336 -50.69 -8.04 24.04
CA TYR A 336 -50.72 -9.04 25.11
C TYR A 336 -49.67 -8.72 26.18
N PRO A 337 -49.96 -9.12 27.46
CA PRO A 337 -48.98 -8.96 28.53
C PRO A 337 -47.70 -9.73 28.21
N ASP A 338 -46.58 -9.31 28.79
CA ASP A 338 -45.30 -9.90 28.52
C ASP A 338 -45.21 -11.38 28.90
N THR A 339 -46.01 -11.86 29.84
CA THR A 339 -46.10 -13.26 30.24
C THR A 339 -46.63 -14.16 29.13
N ASP A 340 -47.52 -13.64 28.25
CA ASP A 340 -48.27 -14.42 27.27
C ASP A 340 -47.71 -14.28 25.84
N ARG A 341 -46.52 -13.73 25.70
CA ARG A 341 -45.84 -13.53 24.41
C ARG A 341 -44.33 -13.81 24.43
N ARG A 342 -43.88 -14.71 25.35
CA ARG A 342 -42.46 -15.01 25.53
C ARG A 342 -41.99 -16.24 24.78
N THR A 343 -42.90 -17.18 24.54
CA THR A 343 -42.54 -18.50 24.03
C THR A 343 -43.29 -18.84 22.75
N MET A 344 -42.75 -19.81 21.97
CA MET A 344 -43.48 -20.37 20.84
C MET A 344 -44.78 -21.06 21.27
N GLY A 345 -44.84 -21.59 22.52
CA GLY A 345 -46.03 -22.15 23.07
C GLY A 345 -47.18 -21.14 23.22
N ASP A 346 -46.83 -19.88 23.57
CA ASP A 346 -47.80 -18.80 23.67
C ASP A 346 -48.36 -18.43 22.30
N LEU A 347 -47.49 -18.43 21.27
CA LEU A 347 -47.90 -18.21 19.88
C LEU A 347 -48.83 -19.29 19.38
N VAL A 348 -48.50 -20.59 19.59
CA VAL A 348 -49.34 -21.73 19.19
C VAL A 348 -50.72 -21.67 19.83
N LYS A 349 -50.79 -21.29 21.11
CA LYS A 349 -52.05 -21.22 21.89
C LYS A 349 -52.83 -19.94 21.67
N MET A 350 -52.26 -18.95 20.97
CA MET A 350 -52.94 -17.71 20.71
C MET A 350 -54.28 -17.92 20.01
N MET A 351 -55.31 -17.27 20.48
CA MET A 351 -56.66 -17.39 19.95
C MET A 351 -56.93 -16.42 18.79
N ILE A 352 -57.27 -16.95 17.63
CA ILE A 352 -57.60 -16.23 16.40
C ILE A 352 -59.12 -16.16 16.28
N ARG A 353 -59.64 -14.95 16.12
CA ARG A 353 -61.06 -14.68 15.89
C ARG A 353 -61.42 -14.91 14.44
N THR A 354 -62.47 -15.66 14.20
CA THR A 354 -63.06 -15.93 12.88
C THR A 354 -64.55 -15.54 12.89
N SER A 355 -65.21 -15.53 11.75
CA SER A 355 -66.65 -15.39 11.65
C SER A 355 -67.46 -16.46 12.37
N ASN A 356 -66.89 -17.65 12.53
CA ASN A 356 -67.55 -18.85 13.03
C ASN A 356 -67.09 -19.26 14.44
N GLY A 357 -66.31 -18.40 15.12
CA GLY A 357 -65.81 -18.70 16.47
C GLY A 357 -64.34 -18.32 16.66
N VAL A 358 -63.74 -18.82 17.74
CA VAL A 358 -62.36 -18.52 18.12
C VAL A 358 -61.58 -19.86 18.15
N TYR A 359 -60.45 -19.91 17.47
CA TYR A 359 -59.63 -21.08 17.31
C TYR A 359 -58.16 -20.82 17.68
N PRO A 360 -57.44 -21.78 18.28
CA PRO A 360 -56.02 -21.65 18.51
C PRO A 360 -55.23 -21.53 17.19
N LEU A 361 -54.21 -20.67 17.15
CA LEU A 361 -53.38 -20.49 15.94
C LEU A 361 -52.75 -21.81 15.45
N GLY A 362 -52.34 -22.69 16.37
CA GLY A 362 -51.76 -24.01 16.02
C GLY A 362 -52.71 -24.98 15.31
N GLU A 363 -54.05 -24.80 15.42
CA GLU A 363 -55.02 -25.57 14.64
C GLU A 363 -55.23 -24.99 13.24
N LEU A 364 -54.99 -23.70 13.09
CA LEU A 364 -55.19 -22.95 11.82
C LEU A 364 -53.96 -22.89 10.96
N CYS A 365 -52.77 -23.05 11.55
CA CYS A 365 -51.49 -22.78 10.87
C CYS A 365 -50.45 -23.83 11.22
N ASP A 366 -49.58 -24.12 10.25
CA ASP A 366 -48.27 -24.75 10.46
C ASP A 366 -47.27 -23.63 10.70
N LEU A 367 -46.42 -23.81 11.73
CA LEU A 367 -45.42 -22.85 12.17
C LEU A 367 -44.05 -23.45 12.00
N ASP A 368 -43.31 -22.99 11.02
CA ASP A 368 -41.91 -23.39 10.76
C ASP A 368 -40.96 -22.31 11.30
N LEU A 369 -39.97 -22.77 12.09
CA LEU A 369 -38.87 -21.92 12.51
C LEU A 369 -37.80 -21.83 11.42
N GLY A 370 -37.55 -20.65 10.93
CA GLY A 370 -36.49 -20.36 9.97
C GLY A 370 -35.61 -19.20 10.42
N ARG A 371 -34.70 -18.84 9.56
CA ARG A 371 -33.95 -17.59 9.70
C ARG A 371 -34.37 -16.64 8.62
N SER A 372 -34.49 -15.36 8.98
CA SER A 372 -34.74 -14.29 8.01
C SER A 372 -33.47 -13.99 7.22
N VAL A 373 -33.63 -13.53 6.00
CA VAL A 373 -32.56 -13.00 5.19
C VAL A 373 -32.59 -11.48 5.31
N LEU A 374 -31.55 -10.89 5.88
CA LEU A 374 -31.47 -9.43 6.07
C LEU A 374 -30.97 -8.71 4.84
N SER A 375 -29.89 -9.21 4.24
CA SER A 375 -29.32 -8.67 3.00
C SER A 375 -28.71 -9.77 2.15
N ILE A 376 -28.79 -9.60 0.85
CA ILE A 376 -28.10 -10.45 -0.11
C ILE A 376 -27.25 -9.54 -0.99
N ASN A 377 -25.95 -9.68 -0.88
CA ASN A 377 -25.03 -8.95 -1.74
C ASN A 377 -24.97 -9.62 -3.12
N HIS A 378 -24.95 -8.82 -4.17
CA HIS A 378 -24.79 -9.29 -5.54
C HIS A 378 -23.64 -8.55 -6.21
N TYR A 379 -22.87 -9.31 -6.96
CA TYR A 379 -21.83 -8.79 -7.85
C TYR A 379 -22.00 -9.39 -9.24
N ASN A 380 -22.19 -8.55 -10.26
CA ASN A 380 -22.44 -9.00 -11.63
C ASN A 380 -23.57 -10.06 -11.75
N GLY A 381 -24.66 -9.88 -11.01
CA GLY A 381 -25.83 -10.75 -11.04
C GLY A 381 -25.71 -12.06 -10.27
N ARG A 382 -24.57 -12.35 -9.61
CA ARG A 382 -24.39 -13.50 -8.73
C ARG A 382 -24.39 -13.06 -7.27
N LYS A 383 -24.90 -13.92 -6.40
CA LYS A 383 -24.81 -13.70 -4.95
C LYS A 383 -23.36 -13.77 -4.50
N GLU A 384 -22.99 -12.89 -3.56
CA GLU A 384 -21.64 -12.73 -3.03
C GLU A 384 -21.61 -12.91 -1.53
N ILE A 385 -20.65 -13.69 -1.04
CA ILE A 385 -20.18 -13.62 0.35
C ILE A 385 -18.68 -13.31 0.29
N ARG A 386 -18.28 -12.19 0.88
CA ARG A 386 -16.88 -11.79 1.00
C ARG A 386 -16.35 -12.19 2.36
N VAL A 387 -15.22 -12.88 2.37
CA VAL A 387 -14.48 -13.25 3.57
C VAL A 387 -13.23 -12.39 3.65
N ASP A 388 -13.11 -11.68 4.75
CA ASP A 388 -11.99 -10.79 5.08
C ASP A 388 -11.18 -11.40 6.23
N ALA A 389 -9.84 -11.36 6.12
CA ALA A 389 -8.92 -11.76 7.18
C ALA A 389 -7.73 -10.81 7.23
N TYR A 390 -7.11 -10.72 8.40
CA TYR A 390 -6.02 -9.78 8.68
C TYR A 390 -4.77 -10.54 9.09
N MET A 391 -3.60 -10.03 8.71
CA MET A 391 -2.31 -10.58 9.14
C MET A 391 -2.06 -10.31 10.61
N GLU A 392 -1.65 -11.31 11.39
CA GLU A 392 -1.30 -11.15 12.80
C GLU A 392 -0.09 -10.23 12.97
N ASP A 393 0.91 -10.39 12.11
CA ASP A 393 2.04 -9.46 11.97
C ASP A 393 1.85 -8.61 10.71
N ALA A 394 1.49 -7.34 10.89
CA ALA A 394 1.30 -6.39 9.78
C ALA A 394 2.58 -6.11 8.98
N SER A 395 3.76 -6.43 9.51
CA SER A 395 5.05 -6.31 8.82
C SER A 395 5.43 -7.55 8.01
N ALA A 396 4.76 -8.68 8.25
CA ALA A 396 5.00 -9.92 7.53
C ALA A 396 4.50 -9.84 6.08
N SER A 397 5.12 -10.64 5.22
CA SER A 397 4.69 -10.74 3.83
C SER A 397 3.36 -11.47 3.71
N VAL A 398 2.37 -10.86 3.06
CA VAL A 398 1.07 -11.48 2.75
C VAL A 398 1.17 -12.52 1.61
N ILE A 399 2.23 -12.46 0.79
CA ILE A 399 2.37 -13.29 -0.42
C ILE A 399 2.35 -14.79 -0.11
N PRO A 400 3.14 -15.32 0.86
CA PRO A 400 3.12 -16.75 1.17
C PRO A 400 1.75 -17.25 1.64
N VAL A 401 1.03 -16.41 2.41
CA VAL A 401 -0.32 -16.75 2.89
C VAL A 401 -1.30 -16.81 1.72
N MET A 402 -1.21 -15.87 0.79
CA MET A 402 -2.05 -15.88 -0.41
C MET A 402 -1.74 -17.06 -1.33
N GLU A 403 -0.48 -17.43 -1.47
CA GLU A 403 -0.06 -18.63 -2.23
C GLU A 403 -0.65 -19.91 -1.61
N GLU A 404 -0.61 -20.05 -0.28
CA GLU A 404 -1.22 -21.19 0.42
C GLU A 404 -2.74 -21.22 0.19
N ILE A 405 -3.41 -20.08 0.28
CA ILE A 405 -4.85 -19.98 0.04
C ILE A 405 -5.20 -20.36 -1.40
N GLU A 406 -4.47 -19.84 -2.39
CA GLU A 406 -4.77 -20.05 -3.81
C GLU A 406 -4.37 -21.43 -4.33
N GLN A 407 -3.28 -22.01 -3.81
CA GLN A 407 -2.77 -23.29 -4.30
C GLN A 407 -3.37 -24.50 -3.57
N HIS A 408 -3.77 -24.35 -2.30
CA HIS A 408 -4.23 -25.47 -1.47
C HIS A 408 -5.68 -25.32 -1.00
N ILE A 409 -6.03 -24.20 -0.35
CA ILE A 409 -7.35 -24.05 0.29
C ILE A 409 -8.46 -23.84 -0.74
N LEU A 410 -8.32 -22.87 -1.64
CA LEU A 410 -9.37 -22.55 -2.63
C LEU A 410 -9.66 -23.72 -3.59
N PRO A 411 -8.66 -24.44 -4.15
CA PRO A 411 -8.94 -25.58 -5.00
C PRO A 411 -9.71 -26.70 -4.29
N GLU A 412 -9.43 -26.95 -3.00
CA GLU A 412 -10.16 -27.91 -2.19
C GLU A 412 -11.64 -27.53 -2.04
N ILE A 413 -11.92 -26.25 -1.71
CA ILE A 413 -13.29 -25.73 -1.57
C ILE A 413 -14.03 -25.78 -2.92
N LEU A 414 -13.40 -25.32 -4.00
CA LEU A 414 -14.02 -25.31 -5.34
C LEU A 414 -14.28 -26.73 -5.89
N ALA A 415 -13.42 -27.69 -5.57
CA ALA A 415 -13.65 -29.09 -5.93
C ALA A 415 -14.89 -29.67 -5.24
N ARG A 416 -15.18 -29.23 -4.01
CA ARG A 416 -16.37 -29.67 -3.24
C ARG A 416 -17.63 -28.89 -3.64
N TYR A 417 -17.48 -27.64 -4.09
CA TYR A 417 -18.58 -26.76 -4.49
C TYR A 417 -18.34 -26.22 -5.92
N PRO A 418 -18.58 -27.02 -6.96
CA PRO A 418 -18.22 -26.68 -8.35
C PRO A 418 -18.98 -25.50 -8.93
N ASP A 419 -20.16 -25.15 -8.39
CA ASP A 419 -20.97 -24.00 -8.82
C ASP A 419 -20.49 -22.68 -8.24
N ILE A 420 -19.48 -22.71 -7.36
CA ILE A 420 -18.92 -21.52 -6.72
C ILE A 420 -17.68 -21.07 -7.48
N THR A 421 -17.60 -19.77 -7.68
CA THR A 421 -16.40 -19.08 -8.20
C THR A 421 -15.88 -18.09 -7.18
N TYR A 422 -14.65 -17.66 -7.32
CA TYR A 422 -14.06 -16.68 -6.41
C TYR A 422 -13.40 -15.51 -7.16
N MET A 423 -13.19 -14.43 -6.43
CA MET A 423 -12.40 -13.28 -6.86
C MET A 423 -11.65 -12.70 -5.66
N GLN A 424 -10.40 -12.35 -5.84
CA GLN A 424 -9.66 -11.57 -4.86
C GLN A 424 -10.22 -10.15 -4.79
N GLN A 425 -10.34 -9.61 -3.59
CA GLN A 425 -10.80 -8.25 -3.28
C GLN A 425 -9.81 -7.57 -2.33
N GLY A 426 -10.19 -6.38 -1.82
CA GLY A 426 -9.38 -5.65 -0.85
C GLY A 426 -8.02 -5.23 -1.37
N GLN A 427 -7.05 -5.11 -0.47
CA GLN A 427 -5.71 -4.60 -0.79
C GLN A 427 -5.00 -5.39 -1.91
N MET A 428 -5.20 -6.72 -1.98
CA MET A 428 -4.57 -7.55 -3.03
C MET A 428 -5.09 -7.24 -4.42
N LYS A 429 -6.40 -7.00 -4.57
CA LYS A 429 -6.97 -6.58 -5.85
C LYS A 429 -6.45 -5.20 -6.25
N ASP A 430 -6.51 -4.25 -5.31
CA ASP A 430 -6.04 -2.88 -5.56
C ASP A 430 -4.56 -2.89 -5.99
N MET A 431 -3.72 -3.67 -5.29
CA MET A 431 -2.32 -3.86 -5.67
C MET A 431 -2.16 -4.43 -7.08
N ARG A 432 -2.95 -5.45 -7.44
CA ARG A 432 -2.88 -6.08 -8.78
C ARG A 432 -3.27 -5.09 -9.88
N ASP A 433 -4.36 -4.37 -9.69
CA ASP A 433 -4.88 -3.40 -10.63
C ASP A 433 -3.90 -2.23 -10.81
N GLU A 434 -3.30 -1.76 -9.71
CA GLU A 434 -2.26 -0.75 -9.74
C GLU A 434 -0.97 -1.23 -10.40
N MET A 435 -0.50 -2.44 -10.06
CA MET A 435 0.68 -3.01 -10.71
C MET A 435 0.53 -3.13 -12.22
N GLN A 436 -0.67 -3.48 -12.69
CA GLN A 436 -0.97 -3.52 -14.12
C GLN A 436 -0.95 -2.11 -14.73
N THR A 437 -1.50 -1.12 -14.03
CA THR A 437 -1.49 0.29 -14.43
C THR A 437 -0.05 0.82 -14.48
N ILE A 438 0.71 0.62 -13.40
CA ILE A 438 2.14 1.00 -13.35
C ILE A 438 2.91 0.38 -14.51
N LYS A 439 2.78 -0.95 -14.70
CA LYS A 439 3.49 -1.65 -15.77
C LYS A 439 3.19 -1.05 -17.14
N SER A 440 1.93 -0.74 -17.42
CA SER A 440 1.51 -0.20 -18.71
C SER A 440 2.04 1.22 -18.94
N PHE A 441 1.80 2.12 -17.99
CA PHE A 441 2.22 3.52 -18.13
C PHE A 441 3.72 3.72 -17.96
N TYR A 442 4.40 2.92 -17.11
CA TYR A 442 5.85 2.97 -16.98
C TYR A 442 6.57 2.49 -18.24
N MET A 443 6.03 1.48 -18.93
CA MET A 443 6.58 1.06 -20.22
C MET A 443 6.48 2.16 -21.27
N ILE A 444 5.37 2.91 -21.29
CA ILE A 444 5.20 4.08 -22.18
C ILE A 444 6.20 5.18 -21.78
N ALA A 445 6.30 5.49 -20.50
CA ALA A 445 7.26 6.49 -19.99
C ALA A 445 8.71 6.08 -20.33
N LEU A 446 9.08 4.83 -20.11
CA LEU A 446 10.40 4.31 -20.46
C LEU A 446 10.67 4.40 -21.97
N PHE A 447 9.68 4.12 -22.81
CA PHE A 447 9.80 4.30 -24.26
C PHE A 447 10.06 5.77 -24.62
N ILE A 448 9.32 6.71 -24.02
CA ILE A 448 9.53 8.16 -24.23
C ILE A 448 10.92 8.58 -23.76
N ILE A 449 11.35 8.12 -22.58
CA ILE A 449 12.69 8.38 -22.04
C ILE A 449 13.76 7.86 -23.01
N VAL A 450 13.62 6.63 -23.48
CA VAL A 450 14.54 6.04 -24.47
C VAL A 450 14.59 6.88 -25.75
N MET A 451 13.45 7.33 -26.26
CA MET A 451 13.39 8.20 -27.46
C MET A 451 14.11 9.53 -27.21
N ILE A 452 13.87 10.18 -26.08
CA ILE A 452 14.55 11.42 -25.71
C ILE A 452 16.07 11.21 -25.64
N LEU A 453 16.51 10.13 -24.99
CA LEU A 453 17.92 9.81 -24.84
C LEU A 453 18.59 9.46 -26.19
N VAL A 454 17.93 8.72 -27.07
CA VAL A 454 18.44 8.40 -28.40
C VAL A 454 18.63 9.68 -29.24
N ILE A 455 17.65 10.57 -29.23
CA ILE A 455 17.71 11.85 -29.95
C ILE A 455 18.86 12.72 -29.40
N TYR A 456 19.00 12.77 -28.08
CA TYR A 456 20.01 13.59 -27.42
C TYR A 456 21.42 13.06 -27.58
N LEU A 457 21.64 11.74 -27.30
CA LEU A 457 22.96 11.10 -27.33
C LEU A 457 23.36 10.65 -28.74
N ARG A 458 22.43 10.57 -29.68
CA ARG A 458 22.62 10.05 -31.04
C ARG A 458 23.35 8.69 -31.08
N SER A 459 23.20 7.90 -30.00
CA SER A 459 23.88 6.61 -29.84
C SER A 459 23.03 5.66 -29.01
N THR A 460 22.55 4.59 -29.63
CA THR A 460 21.74 3.55 -28.98
C THR A 460 22.51 2.85 -27.85
N LEU A 461 23.82 2.65 -28.01
CA LEU A 461 24.61 1.99 -26.99
C LEU A 461 24.84 2.89 -25.77
N GLN A 462 25.11 4.19 -25.96
CA GLN A 462 25.20 5.13 -24.83
C GLN A 462 23.85 5.26 -24.10
N MET A 463 22.74 5.31 -24.85
CA MET A 463 21.40 5.25 -24.27
C MET A 463 21.18 3.98 -23.43
N SER A 464 21.55 2.80 -23.98
CA SER A 464 21.42 1.53 -23.24
C SER A 464 22.23 1.52 -21.95
N LEU A 465 23.41 2.15 -21.91
CA LEU A 465 24.20 2.29 -20.68
C LEU A 465 23.49 3.15 -19.63
N VAL A 466 22.86 4.24 -20.07
CA VAL A 466 22.09 5.11 -19.15
C VAL A 466 20.90 4.34 -18.58
N VAL A 467 20.12 3.64 -19.41
CA VAL A 467 18.97 2.86 -18.98
C VAL A 467 19.39 1.70 -18.06
N LEU A 468 20.57 1.09 -18.30
CA LEU A 468 21.13 0.04 -17.43
C LEU A 468 21.39 0.51 -15.99
N MET A 469 21.52 1.81 -15.77
CA MET A 469 21.67 2.35 -14.41
C MET A 469 20.38 2.32 -13.60
N ILE A 470 19.20 2.19 -14.22
CA ILE A 470 17.91 2.06 -13.50
C ILE A 470 17.90 0.82 -12.58
N PRO A 471 18.17 -0.41 -13.08
CA PRO A 471 18.26 -1.58 -12.21
C PRO A 471 19.31 -1.43 -11.09
N VAL A 472 20.42 -0.73 -11.35
CA VAL A 472 21.45 -0.46 -10.33
C VAL A 472 20.88 0.41 -9.21
N GLY A 473 20.06 1.40 -9.56
CA GLY A 473 19.35 2.22 -8.58
C GLY A 473 18.34 1.43 -7.76
N CYS A 474 17.54 0.60 -8.42
CA CYS A 474 16.60 -0.29 -7.73
C CYS A 474 17.31 -1.24 -6.74
N MET A 475 18.43 -1.83 -7.17
CA MET A 475 19.29 -2.64 -6.30
C MET A 475 19.76 -1.85 -5.06
N SER A 476 20.20 -0.61 -5.28
CA SER A 476 20.67 0.29 -4.22
C SER A 476 19.55 0.62 -3.22
N ALA A 477 18.33 0.85 -3.70
CA ALA A 477 17.15 1.09 -2.88
C ALA A 477 16.80 -0.13 -2.00
N ILE A 478 16.86 -1.34 -2.56
CA ILE A 478 16.59 -2.58 -1.83
C ILE A 478 17.58 -2.76 -0.67
N TRP A 479 18.85 -2.38 -0.85
CA TRP A 479 19.82 -2.40 0.24
C TRP A 479 19.47 -1.41 1.35
N GLY A 480 18.92 -0.24 1.00
CA GLY A 480 18.40 0.72 1.98
C GLY A 480 17.29 0.12 2.84
N HIS A 481 16.35 -0.56 2.23
CA HIS A 481 15.27 -1.27 2.93
C HIS A 481 15.81 -2.36 3.87
N TRP A 482 16.81 -3.12 3.41
CA TRP A 482 17.46 -4.13 4.24
C TRP A 482 18.18 -3.54 5.45
N ILE A 483 18.88 -2.41 5.27
CA ILE A 483 19.62 -1.71 6.34
C ILE A 483 18.65 -1.15 7.40
N GLU A 484 17.55 -0.53 6.97
CA GLU A 484 16.55 0.07 7.87
C GLU A 484 15.56 -0.98 8.43
N GLY A 485 15.59 -2.23 7.94
CA GLY A 485 14.67 -3.28 8.39
C GLY A 485 13.20 -3.04 7.99
N VAL A 486 12.97 -2.18 6.99
CA VAL A 486 11.62 -1.82 6.53
C VAL A 486 11.27 -2.67 5.30
N PRO A 487 10.12 -3.39 5.30
CA PRO A 487 9.71 -4.21 4.17
C PRO A 487 9.49 -3.37 2.91
N LEU A 488 9.60 -4.01 1.75
CA LEU A 488 9.17 -3.42 0.49
C LEU A 488 7.65 -3.23 0.49
N SER A 489 7.17 -2.20 -0.19
CA SER A 489 5.74 -1.91 -0.28
C SER A 489 5.40 -1.26 -1.62
N MET A 490 4.12 -0.99 -1.87
CA MET A 490 3.71 -0.19 -3.03
C MET A 490 4.39 1.17 -3.05
N MET A 491 4.61 1.80 -1.88
CA MET A 491 5.35 3.06 -1.76
C MET A 491 6.81 2.94 -2.21
N THR A 492 7.44 1.79 -1.96
CA THR A 492 8.79 1.48 -2.48
C THR A 492 8.81 1.47 -4.01
N ILE A 493 7.81 0.85 -4.65
CA ILE A 493 7.72 0.77 -6.11
C ILE A 493 7.59 2.18 -6.72
N TRP A 494 6.74 3.03 -6.13
CA TRP A 494 6.63 4.44 -6.53
C TRP A 494 7.94 5.20 -6.33
N GLY A 495 8.62 4.96 -5.22
CA GLY A 495 9.97 5.47 -4.98
C GLY A 495 10.98 5.03 -6.05
N MET A 496 10.92 3.78 -6.52
CA MET A 496 11.78 3.27 -7.60
C MET A 496 11.48 3.93 -8.96
N VAL A 497 10.22 4.22 -9.26
CA VAL A 497 9.84 4.99 -10.45
C VAL A 497 10.46 6.38 -10.40
N ALA A 498 10.32 7.08 -9.27
CA ALA A 498 10.92 8.40 -9.06
C ALA A 498 12.45 8.36 -9.10
N LEU A 499 13.06 7.36 -8.47
CA LEU A 499 14.51 7.14 -8.45
C LEU A 499 15.08 6.94 -9.86
N SER A 500 14.33 6.28 -10.74
CA SER A 500 14.77 6.05 -12.12
C SER A 500 15.08 7.35 -12.85
N GLY A 501 14.26 8.39 -12.66
CA GLY A 501 14.48 9.71 -13.24
C GLY A 501 15.76 10.39 -12.73
N THR A 502 16.01 10.32 -11.42
CA THR A 502 17.20 10.94 -10.81
C THR A 502 18.50 10.24 -11.21
N ILE A 503 18.51 8.92 -11.30
CA ILE A 503 19.66 8.14 -11.74
C ILE A 503 19.97 8.36 -13.23
N ILE A 504 18.95 8.43 -14.08
CA ILE A 504 19.11 8.78 -15.49
C ILE A 504 19.75 10.16 -15.62
N ASN A 505 19.31 11.14 -14.82
CA ASN A 505 19.86 12.48 -14.80
C ASN A 505 21.40 12.45 -14.60
N ASP A 506 21.87 11.81 -13.55
CA ASP A 506 23.29 11.76 -13.23
C ASP A 506 24.12 11.04 -14.32
N ALA A 507 23.59 9.94 -14.86
CA ALA A 507 24.22 9.20 -15.96
C ALA A 507 24.29 10.01 -17.27
N VAL A 508 23.21 10.75 -17.62
CA VAL A 508 23.17 11.63 -18.81
C VAL A 508 24.19 12.75 -18.70
N VAL A 509 24.28 13.39 -17.53
CA VAL A 509 25.23 14.47 -17.29
C VAL A 509 26.68 13.96 -17.37
N PHE A 510 26.93 12.73 -16.92
CA PHE A 510 28.23 12.08 -17.03
C PHE A 510 28.61 11.79 -18.50
N ILE A 511 27.72 11.13 -19.26
CA ILE A 511 27.95 10.82 -20.67
C ILE A 511 28.09 12.09 -21.53
N SER A 512 27.28 13.11 -21.25
CA SER A 512 27.39 14.40 -21.95
C SER A 512 28.82 14.96 -21.81
N ARG A 513 29.37 14.93 -20.59
CA ARG A 513 30.74 15.41 -20.36
C ARG A 513 31.80 14.54 -21.04
N TYR A 514 31.61 13.23 -21.03
CA TYR A 514 32.46 12.30 -21.77
C TYR A 514 32.48 12.64 -23.29
N ASN A 515 31.31 12.86 -23.88
CA ASN A 515 31.17 13.25 -25.29
C ASN A 515 31.84 14.60 -25.57
N ASP A 516 31.73 15.58 -24.66
CA ASP A 516 32.39 16.88 -24.78
C ASP A 516 33.91 16.76 -24.74
N CYS A 517 34.48 15.88 -23.90
CA CYS A 517 35.91 15.58 -23.86
C CYS A 517 36.41 14.93 -25.15
N LEU A 518 35.62 14.02 -25.75
CA LEU A 518 35.93 13.44 -27.04
C LEU A 518 35.94 14.47 -28.17
N LYS A 519 35.02 15.46 -28.15
CA LYS A 519 35.03 16.57 -29.11
C LYS A 519 36.27 17.47 -28.98
N LEU A 520 36.93 17.46 -27.84
CA LEU A 520 38.22 18.13 -27.63
C LEU A 520 39.41 17.25 -28.05
N SER A 521 39.16 16.21 -28.84
CA SER A 521 40.17 15.27 -29.36
C SER A 521 40.95 14.49 -28.29
N MET A 522 40.37 14.31 -27.10
CA MET A 522 40.94 13.48 -26.05
C MET A 522 40.84 11.98 -26.40
N LYS A 523 41.81 11.18 -25.99
CA LYS A 523 41.71 9.70 -26.09
C LYS A 523 40.58 9.18 -25.19
N VAL A 524 39.96 8.07 -25.56
CA VAL A 524 38.83 7.46 -24.83
C VAL A 524 39.10 7.33 -23.34
N ASP A 525 40.26 6.77 -22.96
CA ASP A 525 40.65 6.57 -21.56
C ASP A 525 40.81 7.90 -20.80
N GLU A 526 41.41 8.89 -21.43
CA GLU A 526 41.59 10.23 -20.87
C GLU A 526 40.25 10.94 -20.74
N ALA A 527 39.38 10.85 -21.76
CA ALA A 527 38.06 11.44 -21.77
C ALA A 527 37.16 10.88 -20.66
N VAL A 528 37.22 9.55 -20.41
CA VAL A 528 36.47 8.92 -19.29
C VAL A 528 36.98 9.40 -17.93
N VAL A 529 38.30 9.47 -17.74
CA VAL A 529 38.92 9.95 -16.48
C VAL A 529 38.64 11.42 -16.25
N GLU A 530 38.66 12.28 -17.28
CA GLU A 530 38.38 13.70 -17.16
C GLU A 530 36.88 13.95 -16.92
N ALA A 531 35.99 13.18 -17.57
CA ALA A 531 34.56 13.20 -17.27
C ALA A 531 34.31 12.81 -15.80
N ALA A 532 34.93 11.75 -15.32
CA ALA A 532 34.86 11.31 -13.92
C ALA A 532 35.35 12.41 -12.97
N ARG A 533 36.50 13.03 -13.25
CA ARG A 533 37.08 14.13 -12.47
C ARG A 533 36.15 15.32 -12.37
N SER A 534 35.65 15.78 -13.51
CA SER A 534 34.84 17.02 -13.57
C SER A 534 33.44 16.83 -12.98
N ARG A 535 32.90 15.60 -13.01
CA ARG A 535 31.55 15.28 -12.49
C ARG A 535 31.53 14.75 -11.06
N PHE A 536 32.67 14.36 -10.49
CA PHE A 536 32.78 13.86 -9.13
C PHE A 536 32.13 14.80 -8.11
N ARG A 537 32.55 16.05 -8.10
CA ARG A 537 32.06 17.04 -7.13
C ARG A 537 30.56 17.37 -7.30
N PRO A 538 30.04 17.71 -8.50
CA PRO A 538 28.62 17.96 -8.68
C PRO A 538 27.75 16.78 -8.26
N ILE A 539 28.05 15.58 -8.70
CA ILE A 539 27.25 14.37 -8.44
C ILE A 539 27.24 14.02 -6.93
N ILE A 540 28.41 14.03 -6.27
CA ILE A 540 28.45 13.77 -4.81
C ILE A 540 27.68 14.85 -4.04
N LEU A 541 27.80 16.09 -4.42
CA LEU A 541 27.15 17.19 -3.69
C LEU A 541 25.62 17.10 -3.83
N THR A 542 25.11 16.86 -5.04
CA THR A 542 23.66 16.69 -5.26
C THR A 542 23.12 15.48 -4.49
N SER A 543 23.80 14.34 -4.56
CA SER A 543 23.37 13.14 -3.86
C SER A 543 23.40 13.29 -2.35
N LEU A 544 24.47 13.87 -1.81
CA LEU A 544 24.61 14.08 -0.37
C LEU A 544 23.56 15.08 0.16
N THR A 545 23.30 16.19 -0.58
CA THR A 545 22.29 17.17 -0.17
C THR A 545 20.88 16.59 -0.23
N THR A 546 20.56 15.81 -1.27
CA THR A 546 19.25 15.16 -1.41
C THR A 546 19.04 14.10 -0.32
N THR A 547 20.04 13.24 -0.09
CA THR A 547 19.96 12.23 0.98
C THR A 547 19.87 12.89 2.36
N ALA A 548 20.66 13.93 2.62
CA ALA A 548 20.60 14.67 3.89
C ALA A 548 19.25 15.36 4.09
N GLY A 549 18.61 15.84 3.01
CA GLY A 549 17.27 16.40 3.06
C GLY A 549 16.16 15.36 3.37
N LEU A 550 16.35 14.11 2.93
CA LEU A 550 15.44 13.00 3.21
C LEU A 550 15.68 12.33 4.57
N PHE A 551 16.88 12.47 5.14
CA PHE A 551 17.25 11.80 6.38
C PHE A 551 16.35 12.14 7.58
N PRO A 552 15.91 13.39 7.81
CA PRO A 552 14.96 13.70 8.86
C PRO A 552 13.64 12.93 8.71
N LEU A 553 13.14 12.79 7.47
CA LEU A 553 11.92 12.03 7.18
C LEU A 553 12.11 10.52 7.43
N ILE A 554 13.29 9.98 7.14
CA ILE A 554 13.61 8.56 7.41
C ILE A 554 13.64 8.29 8.93
N ARG A 555 13.97 9.29 9.74
CA ARG A 555 14.02 9.19 11.22
C ARG A 555 12.74 9.68 11.91
N GLU A 556 11.77 10.14 11.14
CA GLU A 556 10.49 10.60 11.66
C GLU A 556 9.65 9.42 12.12
N GLY A 557 9.11 9.50 13.35
CA GLY A 557 8.31 8.43 13.96
C GLY A 557 6.80 8.58 13.81
N SER A 558 6.33 9.73 13.26
CA SER A 558 4.90 9.99 13.14
C SER A 558 4.19 9.04 12.19
N SER A 559 2.90 8.77 12.44
CA SER A 559 2.07 7.87 11.63
C SER A 559 2.02 8.29 10.16
N ASP A 560 1.91 9.60 9.90
CA ASP A 560 1.86 10.14 8.54
C ASP A 560 3.19 9.95 7.80
N ALA A 561 4.32 10.12 8.52
CA ALA A 561 5.65 9.88 7.96
C ALA A 561 5.87 8.40 7.65
N ARG A 562 5.38 7.48 8.47
CA ARG A 562 5.51 6.03 8.25
C ARG A 562 4.90 5.57 6.92
N PHE A 563 3.83 6.22 6.45
CA PHE A 563 3.23 5.92 5.16
C PHE A 563 4.19 6.21 3.99
N VAL A 564 4.91 7.33 4.05
CA VAL A 564 5.86 7.74 2.99
C VAL A 564 7.29 7.26 3.24
N LEU A 565 7.58 6.69 4.41
CA LEU A 565 8.90 6.22 4.81
C LEU A 565 9.55 5.24 3.81
N PRO A 566 8.85 4.21 3.27
CA PRO A 566 9.45 3.30 2.29
C PRO A 566 9.90 4.03 1.02
N MET A 567 9.16 5.05 0.58
CA MET A 567 9.54 5.88 -0.56
C MET A 567 10.76 6.75 -0.25
N ALA A 568 10.83 7.33 0.97
CA ALA A 568 11.97 8.14 1.41
C ALA A 568 13.26 7.30 1.52
N ILE A 569 13.17 6.07 2.05
CA ILE A 569 14.28 5.11 2.08
C ILE A 569 14.73 4.77 0.66
N THR A 570 13.79 4.46 -0.23
CA THR A 570 14.07 4.15 -1.64
C THR A 570 14.85 5.27 -2.31
N LEU A 571 14.40 6.52 -2.17
CA LEU A 571 15.06 7.68 -2.77
C LEU A 571 16.39 7.97 -2.08
N GLY A 572 16.43 8.03 -0.74
CA GLY A 572 17.62 8.40 0.01
C GLY A 572 18.77 7.42 -0.20
N TYR A 573 18.55 6.14 0.07
CA TYR A 573 19.57 5.10 -0.11
C TYR A 573 19.80 4.75 -1.58
N GLY A 574 18.75 4.80 -2.40
CA GLY A 574 18.85 4.58 -3.85
C GLY A 574 19.75 5.60 -4.53
N ILE A 575 19.63 6.89 -4.18
CA ILE A 575 20.53 7.95 -4.68
C ILE A 575 21.93 7.77 -4.11
N LEU A 576 22.07 7.53 -2.81
CA LEU A 576 23.38 7.42 -2.13
C LEU A 576 24.22 6.29 -2.72
N PHE A 577 23.71 5.07 -2.72
CA PHE A 577 24.43 3.91 -3.28
C PHE A 577 24.44 3.93 -4.81
N GLY A 578 23.35 4.42 -5.45
CA GLY A 578 23.31 4.59 -6.91
C GLY A 578 24.40 5.53 -7.40
N THR A 579 24.63 6.63 -6.70
CA THR A 579 25.75 7.54 -6.99
C THR A 579 27.10 6.86 -6.87
N PHE A 580 27.28 6.04 -5.83
CA PHE A 580 28.53 5.27 -5.69
C PHE A 580 28.75 4.37 -6.91
N PHE A 581 27.73 3.67 -7.39
CA PHE A 581 27.83 2.82 -8.58
C PHE A 581 28.00 3.64 -9.87
N ILE A 582 27.34 4.80 -10.01
CA ILE A 582 27.55 5.70 -11.15
C ILE A 582 29.02 6.15 -11.20
N LEU A 583 29.59 6.57 -10.10
CA LEU A 583 30.96 7.03 -10.06
C LEU A 583 31.99 5.89 -10.26
N THR A 584 31.68 4.67 -9.83
CA THR A 584 32.65 3.55 -9.86
C THR A 584 32.47 2.64 -11.08
N CYS A 585 31.25 2.20 -11.36
CA CYS A 585 30.96 1.22 -12.40
C CYS A 585 30.68 1.86 -13.77
N PHE A 586 30.06 3.03 -13.82
CA PHE A 586 29.67 3.65 -15.08
C PHE A 586 30.84 4.03 -16.01
N PRO A 587 31.99 4.57 -15.51
CA PRO A 587 33.21 4.75 -16.32
C PRO A 587 33.69 3.45 -16.96
N VAL A 588 33.64 2.33 -16.23
CA VAL A 588 34.05 1.01 -16.71
C VAL A 588 33.10 0.49 -17.79
N LEU A 589 31.78 0.71 -17.59
CA LEU A 589 30.76 0.35 -18.58
C LEU A 589 30.93 1.15 -19.88
N ILE A 590 31.20 2.46 -19.81
CA ILE A 590 31.48 3.30 -21.01
C ILE A 590 32.67 2.77 -21.77
N LYS A 591 33.79 2.50 -21.09
CA LYS A 591 35.00 1.96 -21.74
C LYS A 591 34.77 0.56 -22.36
N THR A 592 34.00 -0.28 -21.67
CA THR A 592 33.70 -1.64 -22.17
C THR A 592 32.80 -1.56 -23.40
N ALA A 593 31.82 -0.68 -23.40
CA ALA A 593 30.94 -0.43 -24.52
C ALA A 593 31.68 0.16 -25.73
N ASN A 594 32.59 1.11 -25.50
CA ASN A 594 33.46 1.64 -26.57
C ASN A 594 34.31 0.54 -27.22
N ARG A 595 34.90 -0.35 -26.39
CA ARG A 595 35.69 -1.49 -26.91
C ARG A 595 34.84 -2.43 -27.75
N PHE A 596 33.58 -2.67 -27.36
CA PHE A 596 32.63 -3.46 -28.12
C PHE A 596 32.30 -2.80 -29.47
N LYS A 597 31.99 -1.52 -29.48
CA LYS A 597 31.79 -0.73 -30.71
C LYS A 597 33.00 -0.76 -31.61
N PHE A 598 34.18 -0.55 -31.03
CA PHE A 598 35.44 -0.56 -31.77
C PHE A 598 35.72 -1.91 -32.43
N PHE A 599 35.47 -3.03 -31.72
CA PHE A 599 35.61 -4.37 -32.29
C PHE A 599 34.74 -4.57 -33.54
N PHE A 600 33.47 -4.23 -33.49
CA PHE A 600 32.57 -4.35 -34.64
C PHE A 600 32.90 -3.37 -35.77
N ARG A 601 33.36 -2.17 -35.43
CA ARG A 601 33.75 -1.19 -36.44
C ARG A 601 35.03 -1.60 -37.17
N ARG A 602 36.01 -2.12 -36.45
CA ARG A 602 37.27 -2.61 -37.02
C ARG A 602 37.06 -3.76 -38.02
N LEU A 603 36.05 -4.58 -37.83
CA LEU A 603 35.64 -5.62 -38.79
C LEU A 603 35.20 -5.05 -40.16
N ARG A 604 34.69 -3.80 -40.16
CA ARG A 604 34.22 -3.13 -41.40
C ARG A 604 35.25 -2.13 -41.96
N HIS A 605 36.03 -1.55 -41.08
CA HIS A 605 37.01 -0.50 -41.37
C HIS A 605 38.30 -0.81 -40.61
N PRO A 606 39.31 -1.43 -41.23
CA PRO A 606 40.58 -1.86 -40.57
C PRO A 606 41.32 -0.70 -39.90
N ASP A 607 41.27 0.51 -40.46
CA ASP A 607 41.95 1.73 -39.98
C ASP A 607 41.18 2.50 -38.90
N ALA A 608 40.08 1.96 -38.40
CA ALA A 608 39.28 2.62 -37.35
C ALA A 608 40.10 2.77 -36.06
N THR A 609 39.94 3.91 -35.38
CA THR A 609 40.47 4.14 -34.02
C THR A 609 39.36 3.98 -32.99
N PRO A 610 39.68 3.74 -31.70
CA PRO A 610 38.65 3.67 -30.65
C PRO A 610 37.79 4.92 -30.55
N GLU A 611 38.38 6.09 -30.77
CA GLU A 611 37.72 7.40 -30.76
C GLU A 611 36.75 7.53 -31.94
N SER A 612 37.18 7.12 -33.13
CA SER A 612 36.35 7.16 -34.33
C SER A 612 35.06 6.32 -34.22
N ALA A 613 35.04 5.34 -33.29
CA ALA A 613 33.87 4.51 -33.04
C ALA A 613 32.75 5.30 -32.34
N GLU A 614 33.03 6.43 -31.68
CA GLU A 614 32.03 7.23 -30.97
C GLU A 614 31.32 8.23 -31.89
N THR A 615 30.02 8.40 -31.69
CA THR A 615 29.19 9.28 -32.51
C THR A 615 29.55 10.76 -32.38
N ALA A 616 30.00 11.17 -31.19
CA ALA A 616 30.44 12.54 -30.96
C ALA A 616 31.61 12.98 -31.85
N VAL A 617 32.52 12.06 -32.20
CA VAL A 617 33.65 12.29 -33.12
C VAL A 617 33.18 12.24 -34.56
N LYS A 618 32.25 11.37 -34.92
CA LYS A 618 31.65 11.33 -36.26
C LYS A 618 30.94 12.62 -36.65
N ASP A 619 30.15 13.16 -35.73
CA ASP A 619 29.44 14.42 -35.95
C ASP A 619 30.42 15.60 -36.19
N MET A 620 31.62 15.59 -35.58
CA MET A 620 32.66 16.59 -35.86
C MET A 620 33.22 16.48 -37.27
N VAL A 621 33.56 15.26 -37.71
CA VAL A 621 34.13 15.03 -39.04
C VAL A 621 33.13 15.43 -40.13
N GLN A 622 31.83 15.07 -39.98
CA GLN A 622 30.81 15.46 -40.94
C GLN A 622 30.57 16.97 -40.98
N ASN A 623 30.64 17.70 -39.83
CA ASN A 623 30.47 19.14 -39.82
C ASN A 623 31.69 19.90 -40.38
N THR A 624 32.88 19.29 -40.39
CA THR A 624 34.08 19.88 -41.03
C THR A 624 34.01 19.72 -42.56
N ASP A 625 33.53 18.59 -43.04
CA ASP A 625 33.32 18.32 -44.47
C ASP A 625 32.18 19.17 -45.12
N PHE A 626 31.27 19.72 -44.31
CA PHE A 626 30.21 20.64 -44.78
C PHE A 626 30.64 22.12 -44.80
N ASN A 627 31.77 22.46 -44.14
CA ASN A 627 32.30 23.82 -44.04
C ASN A 627 33.56 24.04 -44.94
N GLU A 628 34.06 23.00 -45.61
CA GLU A 628 34.98 23.05 -46.73
C GLU A 628 34.21 22.94 -48.09
#